data_1758022d1e29d6fce109b92d9c724289
#
_entry.id   1758022d1e29d6fce109b92d9c724289
#
_cell.length_a   1.000
_cell.length_b   1.000
_cell.length_c   1.000
_cell.angle_alpha   90.00
_cell.angle_beta   90.00
_cell.angle_gamma   90.00
#
_symmetry.space_group_name_H-M   'P 1'
#
loop_
_entity.id
_entity.type
_entity.pdbx_description
1 polymer ?
#
loop_
_entity_poly.entity_id
_entity_poly.type
_entity_poly.pdbx_seq_one_letter_code
_entity_poly.pdbx_strand_id
1 'polypeptide(L)'
;MKAVRIERYGNEEAVEFAEVERPQLGENQLLVKVRAAAVNPVDWKIRDGLGEMFDLKPPLILGCEVAGTVEAVGSRGPSRTDVGGFVAGDDVYGYLGAHSGGYAEYVAAPASEFVRKPKHTDFDTAASVPVAALTAWQGIFDHGELASGQRILITGASGAVGSMAVQLAKNIGAYVIGTGSERNEEFVRKLGADEFIDYKKAKFEEEMSALDVVFDTVGDDTQQRAFQTLKRGGVLVSTVSPPSAEDAKEFGVTVAMVVMMPNPDQLAEIDHLLEGGKLKVRVAAVLPLAEVKKAHQLSASGHADGKIILRP
;
A
#
# COMPACT_ATOMS: atom_id res chain seq x y z
N MET A 1 -16.93 -20.07 8.23
CA MET A 1 -15.74 -19.29 8.63
C MET A 1 -16.15 -17.88 9.03
N LYS A 2 -15.36 -17.24 9.89
CA LYS A 2 -15.60 -15.85 10.24
C LYS A 2 -15.00 -14.91 9.19
N ALA A 3 -15.73 -13.84 8.85
CA ALA A 3 -15.32 -12.82 7.89
C ALA A 3 -15.95 -11.46 8.20
N VAL A 4 -15.36 -10.42 7.64
CA VAL A 4 -15.89 -9.06 7.63
C VAL A 4 -16.52 -8.80 6.26
N ARG A 5 -17.82 -8.58 6.23
CA ARG A 5 -18.55 -8.32 5.00
C ARG A 5 -19.37 -7.04 5.08
N ILE A 6 -19.78 -6.55 3.93
CA ILE A 6 -20.81 -5.53 3.77
C ILE A 6 -21.96 -6.10 2.93
N GLU A 7 -23.19 -5.89 3.37
CA GLU A 7 -24.42 -6.26 2.62
C GLU A 7 -24.85 -5.17 1.63
N ARG A 8 -24.37 -3.95 1.85
CA ARG A 8 -24.59 -2.75 1.03
C ARG A 8 -23.46 -1.77 1.24
N TYR A 9 -23.26 -0.88 0.30
CA TYR A 9 -22.40 0.29 0.51
C TYR A 9 -22.94 1.20 1.61
N GLY A 10 -22.07 1.87 2.32
CA GLY A 10 -22.42 2.79 3.38
C GLY A 10 -21.26 3.07 4.33
N ASN A 11 -21.54 3.74 5.41
CA ASN A 11 -20.58 4.08 6.44
C ASN A 11 -20.15 2.84 7.26
N GLU A 12 -19.47 3.05 8.37
CA GLU A 12 -18.98 2.01 9.27
C GLU A 12 -20.06 1.01 9.75
N GLU A 13 -21.32 1.44 9.82
CA GLU A 13 -22.43 0.58 10.24
C GLU A 13 -22.80 -0.48 9.20
N ALA A 14 -22.36 -0.31 7.94
CA ALA A 14 -22.53 -1.31 6.91
C ALA A 14 -21.63 -2.54 7.09
N VAL A 15 -20.62 -2.43 7.97
CA VAL A 15 -19.64 -3.51 8.21
C VAL A 15 -20.16 -4.48 9.24
N GLU A 16 -20.20 -5.75 8.86
CA GLU A 16 -20.59 -6.87 9.72
C GLU A 16 -19.46 -7.88 9.88
N PHE A 17 -19.19 -8.27 11.12
CA PHE A 17 -18.40 -9.46 11.44
C PHE A 17 -19.34 -10.65 11.54
N ALA A 18 -19.29 -11.55 10.57
CA ALA A 18 -20.29 -12.60 10.39
C ALA A 18 -19.67 -13.96 10.14
N GLU A 19 -20.47 -14.99 10.32
CA GLU A 19 -20.17 -16.34 9.89
C GLU A 19 -20.64 -16.51 8.43
N VAL A 20 -19.72 -16.91 7.54
CA VAL A 20 -19.99 -17.12 6.11
C VAL A 20 -19.50 -18.49 5.68
N GLU A 21 -19.95 -18.94 4.52
CA GLU A 21 -19.42 -20.16 3.91
C GLU A 21 -17.93 -20.00 3.59
N ARG A 22 -17.18 -21.10 3.73
CA ARG A 22 -15.78 -21.13 3.33
C ARG A 22 -15.68 -21.05 1.81
N PRO A 23 -14.73 -20.26 1.24
CA PRO A 23 -14.61 -20.15 -0.20
C PRO A 23 -14.27 -21.49 -0.84
N GLN A 24 -14.90 -21.77 -1.98
CA GLN A 24 -14.57 -22.93 -2.79
C GLN A 24 -13.31 -22.66 -3.59
N LEU A 25 -12.42 -23.63 -3.64
CA LEU A 25 -11.17 -23.56 -4.38
C LEU A 25 -11.43 -23.81 -5.87
N GLY A 26 -11.15 -22.79 -6.68
CA GLY A 26 -11.23 -22.85 -8.13
C GLY A 26 -9.94 -23.32 -8.80
N GLU A 27 -9.97 -23.40 -10.14
CA GLU A 27 -8.78 -23.67 -10.94
C GLU A 27 -7.78 -22.52 -10.85
N ASN A 28 -6.48 -22.85 -10.82
CA ASN A 28 -5.37 -21.89 -10.71
C ASN A 28 -5.43 -20.97 -9.49
N GLN A 29 -6.16 -21.37 -8.44
CA GLN A 29 -6.25 -20.63 -7.19
C GLN A 29 -5.49 -21.31 -6.05
N LEU A 30 -5.14 -20.51 -5.06
CA LEU A 30 -4.72 -20.97 -3.75
C LEU A 30 -5.86 -20.74 -2.75
N LEU A 31 -6.11 -21.72 -1.90
CA LEU A 31 -6.88 -21.52 -0.69
C LEU A 31 -5.88 -21.23 0.43
N VAL A 32 -5.92 -20.01 0.93
CA VAL A 32 -4.98 -19.53 1.95
C VAL A 32 -5.70 -19.37 3.28
N LYS A 33 -5.17 -19.99 4.33
CA LYS A 33 -5.54 -19.69 5.71
C LYS A 33 -4.89 -18.38 6.10
N VAL A 34 -5.69 -17.32 6.24
CA VAL A 34 -5.21 -15.98 6.55
C VAL A 34 -4.66 -15.93 7.99
N ARG A 35 -3.49 -15.35 8.14
CA ARG A 35 -2.82 -15.13 9.43
C ARG A 35 -2.79 -13.66 9.80
N ALA A 36 -2.74 -12.80 8.79
CA ALA A 36 -2.77 -11.35 8.89
C ALA A 36 -3.37 -10.75 7.63
N ALA A 37 -4.20 -9.73 7.77
CA ALA A 37 -4.72 -8.91 6.69
C ALA A 37 -4.42 -7.44 7.00
N ALA A 38 -3.86 -6.70 6.04
CA ALA A 38 -3.55 -5.30 6.28
C ALA A 38 -4.68 -4.38 5.82
N VAL A 39 -4.88 -3.30 6.58
CA VAL A 39 -5.89 -2.28 6.28
C VAL A 39 -5.30 -1.20 5.38
N ASN A 40 -6.00 -0.93 4.30
CA ASN A 40 -5.66 0.11 3.33
C ASN A 40 -6.81 1.13 3.20
N PRO A 41 -6.51 2.39 2.83
CA PRO A 41 -7.57 3.37 2.59
C PRO A 41 -8.60 2.93 1.53
N VAL A 42 -8.20 2.12 0.56
CA VAL A 42 -9.11 1.59 -0.46
C VAL A 42 -10.20 0.71 0.14
N ASP A 43 -9.95 -0.01 1.23
CA ASP A 43 -10.92 -0.94 1.84
C ASP A 43 -12.15 -0.18 2.36
N TRP A 44 -11.94 0.88 3.15
CA TRP A 44 -13.08 1.67 3.64
C TRP A 44 -13.66 2.59 2.57
N LYS A 45 -12.87 3.02 1.57
CA LYS A 45 -13.42 3.73 0.41
C LYS A 45 -14.33 2.82 -0.42
N ILE A 46 -13.97 1.54 -0.63
CA ILE A 46 -14.83 0.54 -1.26
C ILE A 46 -16.13 0.39 -0.46
N ARG A 47 -16.05 0.24 0.86
CA ARG A 47 -17.21 0.20 1.75
C ARG A 47 -18.12 1.43 1.53
N ASP A 48 -17.54 2.62 1.42
CA ASP A 48 -18.25 3.90 1.30
C ASP A 48 -18.82 4.15 -0.12
N GLY A 49 -18.57 3.23 -1.08
CA GLY A 49 -19.15 3.31 -2.43
C GLY A 49 -18.15 3.33 -3.58
N LEU A 50 -16.85 3.50 -3.32
CA LEU A 50 -15.82 3.44 -4.39
C LEU A 50 -15.87 2.12 -5.17
N GLY A 51 -16.38 1.03 -4.55
CA GLY A 51 -16.51 -0.27 -5.16
C GLY A 51 -17.37 -0.27 -6.44
N GLU A 52 -18.29 0.67 -6.59
CA GLU A 52 -19.11 0.82 -7.82
C GLU A 52 -18.23 1.11 -9.06
N MET A 53 -17.15 1.86 -8.89
CA MET A 53 -16.20 2.14 -9.98
C MET A 53 -15.45 0.89 -10.47
N PHE A 54 -15.37 -0.15 -9.65
CA PHE A 54 -14.75 -1.43 -9.97
C PHE A 54 -15.78 -2.53 -10.29
N ASP A 55 -17.06 -2.16 -10.50
CA ASP A 55 -18.20 -3.08 -10.70
C ASP A 55 -18.35 -4.14 -9.58
N LEU A 56 -17.91 -3.79 -8.37
CA LEU A 56 -18.09 -4.63 -7.19
C LEU A 56 -19.53 -4.48 -6.69
N LYS A 57 -20.15 -5.58 -6.32
CA LYS A 57 -21.55 -5.59 -5.86
C LYS A 57 -21.66 -6.30 -4.51
N PRO A 58 -22.12 -5.63 -3.46
CA PRO A 58 -22.43 -6.31 -2.21
C PRO A 58 -23.45 -7.46 -2.41
N PRO A 59 -23.36 -8.57 -1.63
CA PRO A 59 -22.48 -8.72 -0.47
C PRO A 59 -21.02 -8.93 -0.84
N LEU A 60 -20.10 -8.24 -0.13
CA LEU A 60 -18.66 -8.30 -0.35
C LEU A 60 -17.91 -8.59 0.96
N ILE A 61 -16.88 -9.42 0.89
CA ILE A 61 -15.88 -9.53 1.96
C ILE A 61 -14.75 -8.55 1.60
N LEU A 62 -14.43 -7.65 2.52
CA LEU A 62 -13.41 -6.62 2.33
C LEU A 62 -11.98 -7.15 2.51
N GLY A 63 -10.99 -6.28 2.31
CA GLY A 63 -9.57 -6.55 2.53
C GLY A 63 -8.84 -7.05 1.30
N CYS A 64 -7.92 -6.25 0.79
CA CYS A 64 -7.21 -6.52 -0.47
C CYS A 64 -5.78 -7.05 -0.29
N GLU A 65 -5.29 -7.20 0.94
CA GLU A 65 -3.88 -7.51 1.21
C GLU A 65 -3.76 -8.47 2.39
N VAL A 66 -3.12 -9.61 2.19
CA VAL A 66 -3.03 -10.68 3.19
C VAL A 66 -1.66 -11.35 3.23
N ALA A 67 -1.38 -11.98 4.36
CA ALA A 67 -0.37 -13.02 4.51
C ALA A 67 -0.97 -14.22 5.24
N GLY A 68 -0.57 -15.43 4.84
CA GLY A 68 -1.12 -16.65 5.38
C GLY A 68 -0.40 -17.90 4.92
N THR A 69 -0.98 -19.04 5.24
CA THR A 69 -0.43 -20.35 4.89
C THR A 69 -1.36 -21.02 3.85
N VAL A 70 -0.80 -21.52 2.76
CA VAL A 70 -1.53 -22.27 1.75
C VAL A 70 -2.11 -23.53 2.37
N GLU A 71 -3.43 -23.67 2.35
CA GLU A 71 -4.11 -24.87 2.81
C GLU A 71 -4.33 -25.89 1.70
N ALA A 72 -4.66 -25.38 0.50
CA ALA A 72 -4.85 -26.22 -0.67
C ALA A 72 -4.52 -25.42 -1.95
N VAL A 73 -4.14 -26.15 -2.99
CA VAL A 73 -3.85 -25.64 -4.32
C VAL A 73 -4.88 -26.20 -5.30
N GLY A 74 -5.50 -25.32 -6.07
CA GLY A 74 -6.49 -25.69 -7.06
C GLY A 74 -5.88 -26.48 -8.23
N SER A 75 -6.73 -27.18 -8.96
CA SER A 75 -6.29 -27.90 -10.17
C SER A 75 -5.73 -26.92 -11.20
N ARG A 76 -4.80 -27.42 -12.02
CA ARG A 76 -4.33 -26.65 -13.19
C ARG A 76 -5.47 -26.58 -14.21
N GLY A 77 -5.85 -25.38 -14.61
CA GLY A 77 -6.81 -25.19 -15.69
C GLY A 77 -6.24 -25.62 -17.05
N PRO A 78 -7.06 -25.59 -18.12
CA PRO A 78 -6.68 -26.03 -19.47
C PRO A 78 -5.48 -25.28 -20.05
N SER A 79 -5.23 -24.05 -19.60
CA SER A 79 -4.12 -23.20 -20.06
C SER A 79 -2.74 -23.63 -19.53
N ARG A 80 -2.67 -24.66 -18.65
CA ARG A 80 -1.43 -25.15 -18.02
C ARG A 80 -0.57 -24.07 -17.37
N THR A 81 -1.14 -22.90 -17.05
CA THR A 81 -0.41 -21.90 -16.26
C THR A 81 0.00 -22.54 -14.96
N ASP A 82 1.29 -22.50 -14.69
CA ASP A 82 1.83 -23.05 -13.45
C ASP A 82 1.20 -22.33 -12.28
N VAL A 83 0.71 -23.06 -11.31
CA VAL A 83 0.16 -22.50 -10.05
C VAL A 83 1.32 -21.98 -9.19
N GLY A 84 2.40 -21.47 -9.83
CA GLY A 84 3.57 -20.89 -9.18
C GLY A 84 4.42 -21.88 -8.38
N GLY A 85 4.21 -23.22 -8.58
CA GLY A 85 4.88 -24.26 -7.81
C GLY A 85 4.54 -24.28 -6.33
N PHE A 86 3.45 -23.62 -5.91
CA PHE A 86 2.98 -23.62 -4.52
C PHE A 86 2.47 -25.00 -4.10
N VAL A 87 2.68 -25.31 -2.83
CA VAL A 87 2.16 -26.52 -2.17
C VAL A 87 1.48 -26.17 -0.86
N ALA A 88 0.63 -27.07 -0.37
CA ALA A 88 0.03 -26.91 0.96
C ALA A 88 1.14 -26.83 2.02
N GLY A 89 1.01 -25.87 2.93
CA GLY A 89 2.02 -25.53 3.94
C GLY A 89 2.96 -24.40 3.58
N ASP A 90 2.99 -23.93 2.31
CA ASP A 90 3.76 -22.76 1.94
C ASP A 90 3.20 -21.49 2.63
N ASP A 91 4.08 -20.70 3.23
CA ASP A 91 3.72 -19.37 3.71
C ASP A 91 3.79 -18.38 2.55
N VAL A 92 2.69 -17.64 2.36
CA VAL A 92 2.50 -16.71 1.23
C VAL A 92 1.96 -15.38 1.70
N TYR A 93 2.13 -14.36 0.86
CA TYR A 93 1.50 -13.07 1.04
C TYR A 93 1.22 -12.45 -0.33
N GLY A 94 0.31 -11.47 -0.39
CA GLY A 94 -0.02 -10.86 -1.68
C GLY A 94 -1.11 -9.81 -1.61
N TYR A 95 -1.33 -9.22 -2.79
CA TYR A 95 -2.40 -8.27 -3.06
C TYR A 95 -3.49 -8.97 -3.88
N LEU A 96 -4.70 -9.02 -3.33
CA LEU A 96 -5.85 -9.75 -3.88
C LEU A 96 -6.67 -8.93 -4.89
N GLY A 97 -6.12 -7.85 -5.41
CA GLY A 97 -6.89 -6.96 -6.27
C GLY A 97 -8.07 -6.28 -5.55
N ALA A 98 -8.87 -5.56 -6.32
CA ALA A 98 -10.07 -4.89 -5.80
C ALA A 98 -11.17 -5.89 -5.40
N HIS A 99 -11.12 -7.13 -5.93
CA HIS A 99 -12.10 -8.17 -5.61
C HIS A 99 -12.01 -8.68 -4.17
N SER A 100 -10.88 -8.42 -3.50
CA SER A 100 -10.76 -8.55 -2.03
C SER A 100 -11.07 -9.95 -1.46
N GLY A 101 -11.54 -9.96 -0.20
CA GLY A 101 -11.86 -11.19 0.51
C GLY A 101 -10.88 -11.52 1.64
N GLY A 102 -9.86 -10.67 1.84
CA GLY A 102 -8.79 -10.89 2.81
C GLY A 102 -9.20 -10.74 4.28
N TYR A 103 -10.30 -10.06 4.57
CA TYR A 103 -10.80 -9.93 5.95
C TYR A 103 -11.63 -11.13 6.36
N ALA A 104 -11.03 -12.31 6.30
CA ALA A 104 -11.64 -13.58 6.61
C ALA A 104 -10.60 -14.58 7.14
N GLU A 105 -11.06 -15.70 7.74
CA GLU A 105 -10.16 -16.78 8.16
C GLU A 105 -9.52 -17.51 6.96
N TYR A 106 -10.17 -17.48 5.81
CA TYR A 106 -9.70 -18.11 4.56
C TYR A 106 -10.04 -17.25 3.36
N VAL A 107 -9.16 -17.24 2.37
CA VAL A 107 -9.40 -16.63 1.07
C VAL A 107 -9.00 -17.58 -0.04
N ALA A 108 -9.78 -17.63 -1.11
CA ALA A 108 -9.42 -18.31 -2.36
C ALA A 108 -9.19 -17.24 -3.44
N ALA A 109 -7.96 -17.19 -3.97
CA ALA A 109 -7.58 -16.19 -4.96
C ALA A 109 -6.59 -16.79 -5.98
N PRO A 110 -6.43 -16.17 -7.17
CA PRO A 110 -5.46 -16.60 -8.17
C PRO A 110 -4.06 -16.77 -7.59
N ALA A 111 -3.39 -17.85 -7.94
CA ALA A 111 -2.02 -18.09 -7.46
C ALA A 111 -1.04 -16.99 -7.90
N SER A 112 -1.33 -16.31 -9.00
CA SER A 112 -0.54 -15.17 -9.50
C SER A 112 -0.59 -13.91 -8.61
N GLU A 113 -1.52 -13.85 -7.66
CA GLU A 113 -1.63 -12.74 -6.70
C GLU A 113 -0.75 -12.96 -5.46
N PHE A 114 -0.13 -14.14 -5.34
CA PHE A 114 0.70 -14.49 -4.21
C PHE A 114 2.16 -14.66 -4.57
N VAL A 115 3.00 -14.34 -3.61
CA VAL A 115 4.42 -14.71 -3.59
C VAL A 115 4.73 -15.44 -2.28
N ARG A 116 5.85 -16.20 -2.26
CA ARG A 116 6.30 -16.85 -1.03
C ARG A 116 6.77 -15.81 -0.02
N LYS A 117 6.29 -15.94 1.20
CA LYS A 117 6.70 -15.06 2.30
C LYS A 117 8.20 -15.26 2.60
N PRO A 118 8.99 -14.17 2.71
CA PRO A 118 10.37 -14.26 3.16
C PRO A 118 10.49 -15.00 4.50
N LYS A 119 11.48 -15.87 4.63
CA LYS A 119 11.58 -16.81 5.77
C LYS A 119 11.62 -16.13 7.14
N HIS A 120 12.30 -15.00 7.23
CA HIS A 120 12.52 -14.28 8.49
C HIS A 120 11.50 -13.16 8.75
N THR A 121 10.54 -12.98 7.85
CA THR A 121 9.48 -11.98 7.98
C THR A 121 8.26 -12.63 8.64
N ASP A 122 7.70 -12.02 9.68
CA ASP A 122 6.44 -12.45 10.29
C ASP A 122 5.24 -12.12 9.38
N PHE A 123 4.07 -12.69 9.68
CA PHE A 123 2.88 -12.50 8.85
C PHE A 123 2.34 -11.06 8.90
N ASP A 124 2.46 -10.36 10.01
CA ASP A 124 1.99 -8.98 10.13
C ASP A 124 2.83 -8.06 9.23
N THR A 125 4.14 -8.22 9.28
CA THR A 125 5.07 -7.52 8.41
C THR A 125 4.82 -7.88 6.95
N ALA A 126 4.71 -9.15 6.61
CA ALA A 126 4.47 -9.61 5.23
C ALA A 126 3.14 -9.05 4.67
N ALA A 127 2.04 -9.12 5.44
CA ALA A 127 0.76 -8.54 5.04
C ALA A 127 0.82 -7.01 4.85
N SER A 128 1.80 -6.33 5.42
CA SER A 128 1.94 -4.88 5.38
C SER A 128 2.67 -4.36 4.13
N VAL A 129 3.25 -5.25 3.33
CA VAL A 129 4.22 -4.89 2.28
C VAL A 129 3.57 -4.62 0.92
N PRO A 130 2.74 -5.51 0.32
CA PRO A 130 2.41 -5.45 -1.09
C PRO A 130 1.89 -4.09 -1.54
N VAL A 131 0.80 -3.61 -0.93
CA VAL A 131 0.17 -2.35 -1.35
C VAL A 131 1.09 -1.15 -1.12
N ALA A 132 1.67 -1.04 0.08
CA ALA A 132 2.46 0.12 0.43
C ALA A 132 3.77 0.20 -0.36
N ALA A 133 4.48 -0.91 -0.49
CA ALA A 133 5.77 -0.94 -1.15
C ALA A 133 5.65 -0.87 -2.67
N LEU A 134 4.68 -1.58 -3.29
CA LEU A 134 4.43 -1.47 -4.73
C LEU A 134 3.95 -0.06 -5.12
N THR A 135 3.07 0.56 -4.32
CA THR A 135 2.66 1.95 -4.57
C THR A 135 3.86 2.90 -4.52
N ALA A 136 4.72 2.75 -3.53
CA ALA A 136 5.92 3.56 -3.42
C ALA A 136 6.89 3.30 -4.59
N TRP A 137 7.15 2.03 -4.92
CA TRP A 137 8.01 1.64 -6.03
C TRP A 137 7.54 2.24 -7.36
N GLN A 138 6.29 1.95 -7.72
CA GLN A 138 5.71 2.42 -8.97
C GLN A 138 5.64 3.95 -9.02
N GLY A 139 5.33 4.58 -7.88
CA GLY A 139 5.28 6.03 -7.78
C GLY A 139 6.63 6.70 -8.03
N ILE A 140 7.68 6.24 -7.38
CA ILE A 140 8.99 6.92 -7.46
C ILE A 140 9.84 6.47 -8.65
N PHE A 141 9.70 5.20 -9.11
CA PHE A 141 10.54 4.68 -10.19
C PHE A 141 9.81 4.64 -11.52
N ASP A 142 8.60 4.05 -11.58
CA ASP A 142 7.93 3.85 -12.86
C ASP A 142 7.31 5.16 -13.39
N HIS A 143 6.79 6.00 -12.49
CA HIS A 143 6.17 7.29 -12.84
C HIS A 143 7.09 8.48 -12.58
N GLY A 144 7.82 8.46 -11.47
CA GLY A 144 8.71 9.54 -11.05
C GLY A 144 10.07 9.50 -11.72
N GLU A 145 10.44 8.37 -12.33
CA GLU A 145 11.74 8.15 -12.99
C GLU A 145 12.94 8.56 -12.10
N LEU A 146 12.79 8.40 -10.78
CA LEU A 146 13.78 8.83 -9.81
C LEU A 146 15.10 8.07 -10.00
N ALA A 147 16.20 8.82 -10.14
CA ALA A 147 17.54 8.29 -10.31
C ALA A 147 18.48 8.68 -9.16
N SER A 148 19.61 7.98 -9.05
CA SER A 148 20.66 8.28 -8.08
C SER A 148 21.14 9.73 -8.20
N GLY A 149 21.35 10.39 -7.06
CA GLY A 149 21.79 11.78 -6.97
C GLY A 149 20.70 12.83 -7.18
N GLN A 150 19.51 12.44 -7.60
CA GLN A 150 18.37 13.36 -7.71
C GLN A 150 17.76 13.67 -6.34
N ARG A 151 17.01 14.78 -6.28
CA ARG A 151 16.35 15.28 -5.07
C ARG A 151 14.84 14.98 -5.13
N ILE A 152 14.32 14.31 -4.12
CA ILE A 152 12.89 13.98 -3.99
C ILE A 152 12.31 14.56 -2.70
N LEU A 153 11.12 15.17 -2.83
CA LEU A 153 10.24 15.46 -1.70
C LEU A 153 9.19 14.36 -1.57
N ILE A 154 9.04 13.83 -0.37
CA ILE A 154 8.01 12.85 -0.04
C ILE A 154 7.08 13.46 1.00
N THR A 155 5.84 13.79 0.61
CA THR A 155 4.84 14.27 1.55
C THR A 155 4.24 13.09 2.32
N GLY A 156 3.93 13.28 3.61
CA GLY A 156 3.45 12.18 4.44
C GLY A 156 4.47 11.05 4.66
N ALA A 157 5.75 11.40 4.78
CA ALA A 157 6.89 10.48 4.84
C ALA A 157 6.84 9.45 5.98
N SER A 158 6.04 9.67 7.03
CA SER A 158 5.85 8.72 8.15
C SER A 158 4.73 7.71 7.93
N GLY A 159 3.89 7.91 6.91
CA GLY A 159 2.78 7.02 6.56
C GLY A 159 3.25 5.69 5.96
N ALA A 160 2.31 4.77 5.71
CA ALA A 160 2.64 3.45 5.18
C ALA A 160 3.38 3.52 3.83
N VAL A 161 2.86 4.27 2.86
CA VAL A 161 3.48 4.43 1.54
C VAL A 161 4.71 5.33 1.62
N GLY A 162 4.60 6.49 2.30
CA GLY A 162 5.71 7.45 2.41
C GLY A 162 6.96 6.86 3.03
N SER A 163 6.81 6.04 4.08
CA SER A 163 7.95 5.38 4.74
C SER A 163 8.66 4.35 3.85
N MET A 164 7.93 3.68 2.96
CA MET A 164 8.52 2.82 1.93
C MET A 164 9.27 3.66 0.90
N ALA A 165 8.66 4.74 0.42
CA ALA A 165 9.26 5.62 -0.58
C ALA A 165 10.58 6.25 -0.08
N VAL A 166 10.64 6.69 1.19
CA VAL A 166 11.90 7.20 1.80
C VAL A 166 13.03 6.18 1.68
N GLN A 167 12.76 4.94 2.07
CA GLN A 167 13.77 3.89 2.09
C GLN A 167 14.18 3.47 0.66
N LEU A 168 13.22 3.30 -0.24
CA LEU A 168 13.47 2.93 -1.63
C LEU A 168 14.29 4.02 -2.34
N ALA A 169 13.92 5.29 -2.19
CA ALA A 169 14.67 6.41 -2.75
C ALA A 169 16.09 6.49 -2.18
N LYS A 170 16.24 6.28 -0.86
CA LYS A 170 17.56 6.28 -0.23
C LYS A 170 18.43 5.12 -0.69
N ASN A 171 17.87 3.94 -0.91
CA ASN A 171 18.61 2.76 -1.37
C ASN A 171 19.26 2.95 -2.74
N ILE A 172 18.71 3.81 -3.61
CA ILE A 172 19.32 4.14 -4.91
C ILE A 172 20.26 5.34 -4.85
N GLY A 173 20.43 5.98 -3.68
CA GLY A 173 21.29 7.13 -3.51
C GLY A 173 20.67 8.48 -3.87
N ALA A 174 19.34 8.60 -3.83
CA ALA A 174 18.67 9.89 -3.95
C ALA A 174 18.86 10.75 -2.68
N TYR A 175 18.72 12.07 -2.83
CA TYR A 175 18.62 13.00 -1.72
C TYR A 175 17.15 13.14 -1.31
N VAL A 176 16.81 12.66 -0.12
CA VAL A 176 15.43 12.46 0.32
C VAL A 176 15.03 13.50 1.34
N ILE A 177 13.96 14.23 1.04
CA ILE A 177 13.33 15.21 1.92
C ILE A 177 11.94 14.67 2.30
N GLY A 178 11.69 14.49 3.58
CA GLY A 178 10.40 14.00 4.08
C GLY A 178 9.61 15.07 4.79
N THR A 179 8.29 15.14 4.57
CA THR A 179 7.41 15.96 5.43
C THR A 179 6.60 15.08 6.37
N GLY A 180 6.34 15.61 7.55
CA GLY A 180 5.53 14.93 8.57
C GLY A 180 5.26 15.84 9.75
N SER A 181 4.66 15.30 10.83
CA SER A 181 4.61 16.00 12.12
C SER A 181 5.90 15.74 12.91
N GLU A 182 6.33 16.71 13.71
CA GLU A 182 7.56 16.67 14.54
C GLU A 182 7.76 15.33 15.28
N ARG A 183 6.70 14.77 15.84
CA ARG A 183 6.75 13.48 16.55
C ARG A 183 7.31 12.33 15.72
N ASN A 184 7.27 12.45 14.40
CA ASN A 184 7.74 11.43 13.44
C ASN A 184 9.11 11.76 12.83
N GLU A 185 9.74 12.88 13.16
CA GLU A 185 11.02 13.29 12.59
C GLU A 185 12.10 12.23 12.81
N GLU A 186 12.29 11.80 14.05
CA GLU A 186 13.30 10.77 14.37
C GLU A 186 13.09 9.48 13.58
N PHE A 187 11.83 9.06 13.43
CA PHE A 187 11.49 7.88 12.65
C PHE A 187 11.85 8.06 11.17
N VAL A 188 11.43 9.15 10.53
CA VAL A 188 11.67 9.40 9.11
C VAL A 188 13.17 9.56 8.82
N ARG A 189 13.92 10.24 9.69
CA ARG A 189 15.38 10.33 9.58
C ARG A 189 16.06 8.96 9.73
N LYS A 190 15.60 8.11 10.63
CA LYS A 190 16.11 6.73 10.77
C LYS A 190 15.84 5.85 9.56
N LEU A 191 14.83 6.16 8.75
CA LEU A 191 14.58 5.50 7.47
C LEU A 191 15.54 5.97 6.36
N GLY A 192 16.27 7.05 6.58
CA GLY A 192 17.29 7.56 5.67
C GLY A 192 16.96 8.90 5.02
N ALA A 193 15.92 9.62 5.46
CA ALA A 193 15.68 10.98 4.98
C ALA A 193 16.85 11.90 5.36
N ASP A 194 17.38 12.65 4.39
CA ASP A 194 18.46 13.61 4.58
C ASP A 194 17.94 14.88 5.25
N GLU A 195 16.72 15.30 4.88
CA GLU A 195 16.01 16.42 5.50
C GLU A 195 14.61 16.03 5.95
N PHE A 196 14.11 16.74 6.96
CA PHE A 196 12.74 16.58 7.45
C PHE A 196 12.12 17.94 7.71
N ILE A 197 10.87 18.13 7.26
CA ILE A 197 10.11 19.35 7.46
C ILE A 197 8.84 19.04 8.24
N ASP A 198 8.70 19.70 9.39
CA ASP A 198 7.43 19.69 10.13
C ASP A 198 6.45 20.66 9.46
N TYR A 199 5.44 20.09 8.76
CA TYR A 199 4.43 20.86 8.03
C TYR A 199 3.59 21.81 8.92
N LYS A 200 3.66 21.66 10.25
CA LYS A 200 2.98 22.55 11.20
C LYS A 200 3.81 23.80 11.54
N LYS A 201 5.13 23.74 11.31
CA LYS A 201 6.07 24.81 11.68
C LYS A 201 6.60 25.56 10.47
N ALA A 202 6.68 24.88 9.34
CA ALA A 202 7.28 25.42 8.13
C ALA A 202 6.48 25.03 6.89
N LYS A 203 6.54 25.89 5.90
CA LYS A 203 6.00 25.65 4.57
C LYS A 203 7.13 25.19 3.66
N PHE A 204 7.08 23.93 3.26
CA PHE A 204 8.15 23.33 2.47
C PHE A 204 8.40 24.08 1.14
N GLU A 205 7.37 24.70 0.56
CA GLU A 205 7.47 25.49 -0.67
C GLU A 205 8.27 26.80 -0.49
N GLU A 206 8.43 27.29 0.74
CA GLU A 206 9.26 28.46 1.06
C GLU A 206 10.72 28.06 1.36
N GLU A 207 10.97 26.81 1.71
CA GLU A 207 12.29 26.33 2.14
C GLU A 207 13.07 25.60 1.05
N MET A 208 12.40 25.15 -0.03
CA MET A 208 13.04 24.36 -1.05
C MET A 208 12.57 24.69 -2.46
N SER A 209 13.46 24.41 -3.42
CA SER A 209 13.20 24.57 -4.84
C SER A 209 14.06 23.61 -5.65
N ALA A 210 13.83 23.57 -6.95
CA ALA A 210 14.60 22.80 -7.92
C ALA A 210 14.65 21.29 -7.62
N LEU A 211 13.54 20.72 -7.11
CA LEU A 211 13.40 19.29 -6.91
C LEU A 211 13.19 18.57 -8.25
N ASP A 212 13.74 17.37 -8.35
CA ASP A 212 13.55 16.49 -9.49
C ASP A 212 12.18 15.81 -9.46
N VAL A 213 11.81 15.31 -8.28
CA VAL A 213 10.57 14.56 -8.07
C VAL A 213 9.86 15.05 -6.80
N VAL A 214 8.55 15.14 -6.85
CA VAL A 214 7.68 15.17 -5.67
C VAL A 214 6.80 13.92 -5.67
N PHE A 215 6.84 13.16 -4.59
CA PHE A 215 5.95 12.02 -4.36
C PHE A 215 4.93 12.41 -3.29
N ASP A 216 3.71 12.67 -3.74
CA ASP A 216 2.63 13.15 -2.90
C ASP A 216 1.74 12.02 -2.39
N THR A 217 1.68 11.85 -1.06
CA THR A 217 0.80 10.90 -0.38
C THR A 217 -0.25 11.57 0.51
N VAL A 218 -0.42 12.89 0.39
CA VAL A 218 -1.32 13.71 1.23
C VAL A 218 -2.47 14.29 0.41
N GLY A 219 -2.18 14.87 -0.76
CA GLY A 219 -3.19 15.48 -1.64
C GLY A 219 -3.56 16.92 -1.26
N ASP A 220 -4.71 17.37 -1.77
CA ASP A 220 -5.33 18.66 -1.52
C ASP A 220 -4.36 19.86 -1.66
N ASP A 221 -4.41 20.82 -0.73
CA ASP A 221 -3.54 22.00 -0.68
C ASP A 221 -2.04 21.66 -0.68
N THR A 222 -1.65 20.52 -0.07
CA THR A 222 -0.26 20.06 -0.08
C THR A 222 0.23 19.77 -1.49
N GLN A 223 -0.59 19.11 -2.30
CA GLN A 223 -0.28 18.80 -3.69
C GLN A 223 -0.14 20.08 -4.52
N GLN A 224 -1.03 21.06 -4.34
CA GLN A 224 -0.96 22.33 -5.08
C GLN A 224 0.31 23.11 -4.76
N ARG A 225 0.69 23.19 -3.49
CA ARG A 225 1.93 23.86 -3.06
C ARG A 225 3.19 23.16 -3.56
N ALA A 226 3.13 21.85 -3.76
CA ALA A 226 4.25 21.04 -4.21
C ALA A 226 4.75 21.43 -5.61
N PHE A 227 3.89 21.94 -6.49
CA PHE A 227 4.30 22.41 -7.82
C PHE A 227 5.39 23.49 -7.76
N GLN A 228 5.37 24.36 -6.74
CA GLN A 228 6.32 25.46 -6.57
C GLN A 228 7.74 24.99 -6.23
N THR A 229 7.89 23.75 -5.77
CA THR A 229 9.19 23.20 -5.35
C THR A 229 9.94 22.53 -6.50
N LEU A 230 9.25 22.18 -7.58
CA LEU A 230 9.81 21.45 -8.70
C LEU A 230 10.66 22.33 -9.63
N LYS A 231 11.72 21.78 -10.18
CA LYS A 231 12.40 22.39 -11.34
C LYS A 231 11.54 22.22 -12.60
N ARG A 232 11.78 23.04 -13.61
CA ARG A 232 11.20 22.78 -14.95
C ARG A 232 11.66 21.40 -15.45
N GLY A 233 10.73 20.62 -15.97
CA GLY A 233 10.96 19.21 -16.36
C GLY A 233 10.98 18.23 -15.19
N GLY A 234 10.69 18.67 -13.95
CA GLY A 234 10.49 17.77 -12.81
C GLY A 234 9.16 17.03 -12.88
N VAL A 235 8.96 16.09 -11.96
CA VAL A 235 7.79 15.21 -11.95
C VAL A 235 7.07 15.28 -10.60
N LEU A 236 5.74 15.48 -10.63
CA LEU A 236 4.87 15.32 -9.47
C LEU A 236 4.04 14.06 -9.62
N VAL A 237 4.20 13.13 -8.70
CA VAL A 237 3.45 11.88 -8.66
C VAL A 237 2.57 11.83 -7.42
N SER A 238 1.28 11.60 -7.57
CA SER A 238 0.35 11.49 -6.42
C SER A 238 -0.28 10.11 -6.31
N THR A 239 -0.55 9.72 -5.07
CA THR A 239 -1.29 8.49 -4.73
C THR A 239 -2.71 8.77 -4.26
N VAL A 240 -3.10 10.04 -4.18
CA VAL A 240 -4.36 10.48 -3.53
C VAL A 240 -5.38 10.96 -4.54
N SER A 241 -4.98 11.88 -5.39
CA SER A 241 -5.83 12.49 -6.42
C SER A 241 -5.01 12.86 -7.66
N PRO A 242 -5.63 12.89 -8.85
CA PRO A 242 -4.94 13.33 -10.06
C PRO A 242 -4.42 14.76 -9.89
N PRO A 243 -3.10 15.02 -10.10
CA PRO A 243 -2.60 16.38 -10.07
C PRO A 243 -3.12 17.22 -11.25
N SER A 244 -3.21 18.54 -11.05
CA SER A 244 -3.71 19.48 -12.03
C SER A 244 -2.84 19.52 -13.30
N ALA A 245 -3.45 19.23 -14.45
CA ALA A 245 -2.77 19.35 -15.75
C ALA A 245 -2.53 20.81 -16.16
N GLU A 246 -3.33 21.76 -15.64
CA GLU A 246 -3.17 23.20 -15.89
C GLU A 246 -1.93 23.70 -15.14
N ASP A 247 -1.81 23.39 -13.84
CA ASP A 247 -0.64 23.75 -13.03
C ASP A 247 0.61 23.08 -13.58
N ALA A 248 0.54 21.82 -14.00
CA ALA A 248 1.67 21.13 -14.62
C ALA A 248 2.20 21.87 -15.85
N LYS A 249 1.32 22.41 -16.68
CA LYS A 249 1.70 23.21 -17.85
C LYS A 249 2.30 24.55 -17.44
N GLU A 250 1.72 25.24 -16.45
CA GLU A 250 2.22 26.51 -15.94
C GLU A 250 3.63 26.38 -15.38
N PHE A 251 3.86 25.40 -14.53
CA PHE A 251 5.18 25.13 -13.91
C PHE A 251 6.14 24.42 -14.85
N GLY A 252 5.67 23.88 -15.99
CA GLY A 252 6.51 23.17 -16.97
C GLY A 252 7.03 21.84 -16.43
N VAL A 253 6.18 21.09 -15.74
CA VAL A 253 6.50 19.80 -15.10
C VAL A 253 5.59 18.68 -15.67
N THR A 254 5.97 17.43 -15.41
CA THR A 254 5.13 16.26 -15.70
C THR A 254 4.36 15.85 -14.46
N VAL A 255 3.17 15.29 -14.64
CA VAL A 255 2.34 14.80 -13.53
C VAL A 255 1.84 13.39 -13.79
N ALA A 256 1.75 12.60 -12.74
CA ALA A 256 1.16 11.28 -12.79
C ALA A 256 0.35 10.97 -11.52
N MET A 257 -0.64 10.08 -11.65
CA MET A 257 -1.32 9.45 -10.54
C MET A 257 -0.98 7.97 -10.51
N VAL A 258 -0.58 7.46 -9.36
CA VAL A 258 -0.34 6.03 -9.18
C VAL A 258 -1.67 5.31 -8.99
N VAL A 259 -1.96 4.40 -9.88
CA VAL A 259 -2.92 3.32 -9.67
C VAL A 259 -2.08 2.05 -9.54
N MET A 260 -1.84 1.61 -8.32
CA MET A 260 -0.95 0.48 -8.06
C MET A 260 -1.43 -0.79 -8.74
N MET A 261 -0.54 -1.43 -9.47
CA MET A 261 -0.77 -2.70 -10.16
C MET A 261 0.05 -3.82 -9.53
N PRO A 262 -0.52 -5.03 -9.39
CA PRO A 262 0.26 -6.19 -8.95
C PRO A 262 1.46 -6.41 -9.87
N ASN A 263 2.65 -6.56 -9.30
CA ASN A 263 3.86 -6.85 -10.04
C ASN A 263 4.76 -7.79 -9.22
N PRO A 264 4.78 -9.10 -9.55
CA PRO A 264 5.57 -10.08 -8.81
C PRO A 264 7.07 -9.83 -8.87
N ASP A 265 7.60 -9.29 -9.98
CA ASP A 265 9.03 -9.03 -10.13
C ASP A 265 9.45 -7.87 -9.20
N GLN A 266 8.66 -6.78 -9.17
CA GLN A 266 8.89 -5.68 -8.23
C GLN A 266 8.79 -6.15 -6.78
N LEU A 267 7.83 -7.04 -6.49
CA LEU A 267 7.66 -7.58 -5.15
C LEU A 267 8.85 -8.46 -4.74
N ALA A 268 9.44 -9.21 -5.69
CA ALA A 268 10.65 -9.98 -5.44
C ALA A 268 11.86 -9.08 -5.10
N GLU A 269 12.02 -7.96 -5.79
CA GLU A 269 13.05 -6.97 -5.44
C GLU A 269 12.81 -6.35 -4.05
N ILE A 270 11.57 -6.06 -3.72
CA ILE A 270 11.17 -5.58 -2.39
C ILE A 270 11.53 -6.63 -1.32
N ASP A 271 11.31 -7.93 -1.60
CA ASP A 271 11.68 -9.02 -0.69
C ASP A 271 13.18 -9.08 -0.44
N HIS A 272 13.99 -8.89 -1.46
CA HIS A 272 15.45 -8.81 -1.29
C HIS A 272 15.87 -7.66 -0.37
N LEU A 273 15.19 -6.52 -0.47
CA LEU A 273 15.44 -5.38 0.41
C LEU A 273 14.99 -5.66 1.85
N LEU A 274 13.86 -6.34 2.04
CA LEU A 274 13.37 -6.76 3.35
C LEU A 274 14.32 -7.75 4.01
N GLU A 275 14.70 -8.81 3.32
CA GLU A 275 15.63 -9.83 3.82
C GLU A 275 17.02 -9.25 4.12
N GLY A 276 17.46 -8.30 3.30
CA GLY A 276 18.70 -7.55 3.50
C GLY A 276 18.65 -6.50 4.61
N GLY A 277 17.48 -6.31 5.27
CA GLY A 277 17.28 -5.30 6.32
C GLY A 277 17.34 -3.85 5.82
N LYS A 278 17.29 -3.66 4.49
CA LYS A 278 17.31 -2.36 3.81
C LYS A 278 15.92 -1.74 3.68
N LEU A 279 14.88 -2.51 3.92
CA LEU A 279 13.50 -2.06 3.97
C LEU A 279 12.89 -2.52 5.29
N LYS A 280 12.25 -1.60 6.01
CA LYS A 280 11.60 -1.84 7.30
C LYS A 280 10.16 -1.40 7.24
N VAL A 281 9.29 -2.22 7.81
CA VAL A 281 7.86 -1.94 7.92
C VAL A 281 7.53 -1.47 9.33
N ARG A 282 6.72 -0.44 9.44
CA ARG A 282 6.14 -0.02 10.71
C ARG A 282 4.69 -0.50 10.80
N VAL A 283 4.44 -1.46 11.67
CA VAL A 283 3.08 -1.87 12.06
C VAL A 283 2.65 -0.98 13.22
N ALA A 284 1.62 -0.17 13.01
CA ALA A 284 1.12 0.79 14.00
C ALA A 284 0.14 0.15 14.98
N ALA A 285 -0.65 -0.81 14.52
CA ALA A 285 -1.61 -1.53 15.35
C ALA A 285 -1.87 -2.93 14.81
N VAL A 286 -2.10 -3.87 15.72
CA VAL A 286 -2.59 -5.22 15.43
C VAL A 286 -3.89 -5.42 16.20
N LEU A 287 -4.97 -5.67 15.50
CA LEU A 287 -6.33 -5.77 16.06
C LEU A 287 -6.95 -7.11 15.66
N PRO A 288 -7.84 -7.68 16.49
CA PRO A 288 -8.67 -8.80 16.06
C PRO A 288 -9.52 -8.41 14.85
N LEU A 289 -9.82 -9.36 13.97
CA LEU A 289 -10.68 -9.14 12.80
C LEU A 289 -12.05 -8.53 13.16
N ALA A 290 -12.58 -8.89 14.32
CA ALA A 290 -13.83 -8.33 14.84
C ALA A 290 -13.78 -6.82 15.13
N GLU A 291 -12.59 -6.25 15.31
CA GLU A 291 -12.39 -4.80 15.56
C GLU A 291 -12.19 -3.98 14.27
N VAL A 292 -12.61 -4.50 13.13
CA VAL A 292 -12.45 -3.86 11.82
C VAL A 292 -12.99 -2.41 11.77
N LYS A 293 -14.11 -2.11 12.43
CA LYS A 293 -14.65 -0.74 12.50
C LYS A 293 -13.62 0.22 13.07
N LYS A 294 -12.98 -0.15 14.18
CA LYS A 294 -11.91 0.63 14.81
C LYS A 294 -10.68 0.75 13.91
N ALA A 295 -10.33 -0.32 13.18
CA ALA A 295 -9.23 -0.30 12.23
C ALA A 295 -9.50 0.67 11.07
N HIS A 296 -10.72 0.68 10.52
CA HIS A 296 -11.14 1.61 9.48
C HIS A 296 -11.14 3.06 9.98
N GLN A 297 -11.65 3.34 11.19
CA GLN A 297 -11.61 4.66 11.82
C GLN A 297 -10.18 5.16 11.98
N LEU A 298 -9.28 4.31 12.48
CA LEU A 298 -7.87 4.64 12.63
C LEU A 298 -7.21 4.93 11.27
N SER A 299 -7.49 4.12 10.24
CA SER A 299 -7.01 4.36 8.88
C SER A 299 -7.54 5.66 8.29
N ALA A 300 -8.84 5.91 8.42
CA ALA A 300 -9.50 7.11 7.88
C ALA A 300 -9.06 8.40 8.58
N SER A 301 -8.61 8.31 9.84
CA SER A 301 -8.10 9.48 10.58
C SER A 301 -6.83 10.09 9.99
N GLY A 302 -6.11 9.35 9.13
CA GLY A 302 -4.80 9.76 8.59
C GLY A 302 -3.66 9.80 9.61
N HIS A 303 -3.89 9.33 10.85
CA HIS A 303 -2.91 9.43 11.94
C HIS A 303 -2.41 8.06 12.42
N ALA A 304 -2.57 7.03 11.62
CA ALA A 304 -2.09 5.69 11.91
C ALA A 304 -0.61 5.53 11.60
N ASP A 305 0.28 6.27 12.06
CA ASP A 305 1.74 6.23 11.83
C ASP A 305 2.31 4.84 11.43
N GLY A 306 1.81 4.25 10.35
CA GLY A 306 2.18 2.91 9.86
C GLY A 306 0.99 2.06 9.42
N LYS A 307 1.21 0.76 9.22
CA LYS A 307 0.18 -0.19 8.79
C LYS A 307 -0.65 -0.69 9.97
N ILE A 308 -1.92 -0.92 9.71
CA ILE A 308 -2.86 -1.54 10.66
C ILE A 308 -3.11 -2.96 10.19
N ILE A 309 -3.02 -3.92 11.09
CA ILE A 309 -3.21 -5.35 10.81
C ILE A 309 -4.45 -5.86 11.52
N LEU A 310 -5.23 -6.66 10.81
CA LEU A 310 -6.33 -7.47 11.35
C LEU A 310 -5.89 -8.93 11.39
N ARG A 311 -6.09 -9.59 12.53
CA ARG A 311 -5.87 -11.03 12.69
C ARG A 311 -7.20 -11.76 12.82
N PRO A 312 -7.47 -12.76 11.97
CA PRO A 312 -8.65 -13.62 12.08
C PRO A 312 -8.75 -14.39 13.37
#